data_e179b6543a7971846a84dbf73d71fea6
#
_entry.id   e179b6543a7971846a84dbf73d71fea6
#
_cell.length_a   1.000
_cell.length_b   1.000
_cell.length_c   1.000
_cell.angle_alpha   90.00
_cell.angle_beta   90.00
_cell.angle_gamma   90.00
#
_symmetry.space_group_name_H-M   'P 1'
#
loop_
_entity.id
_entity.type
_entity.pdbx_description
1 polymer ?
#
loop_
_entity_poly.entity_id
_entity_poly.type
_entity_poly.pdbx_seq_one_letter_code
_entity_poly.pdbx_strand_id
1 'polypeptide(L)'
;MTDIYLIEATPEYAEQVWQFRQEIFDCDKDSESQFAGCLSLDEAASAEEWIRLCQLRRSETTCKQTGVDVPSTTYFAIRKKDNRLVGIIDLRHHINHPILGTWGGHCGYTVRPSERGNGYAKEMLRLNLSNAKELGIEKILITCHSDNAASEKTIIANGGIYEKMIVVDGIEIKRYWVKVEK
;
A
#
# COMPACT_ATOMS: atom_id res chain seq x y z
N MET A 1 2.76 -17.23 11.76
CA MET A 1 2.51 -16.58 10.45
C MET A 1 1.02 -16.28 10.36
N THR A 2 0.69 -15.06 10.00
CA THR A 2 -0.70 -14.67 9.69
C THR A 2 -1.12 -15.38 8.40
N ASP A 3 -2.29 -16.02 8.41
CA ASP A 3 -2.74 -16.83 7.29
C ASP A 3 -3.54 -15.96 6.30
N ILE A 4 -2.82 -15.13 5.53
CA ILE A 4 -3.35 -14.30 4.46
C ILE A 4 -2.70 -14.63 3.12
N TYR A 5 -3.33 -14.18 2.05
CA TYR A 5 -2.75 -14.13 0.71
C TYR A 5 -3.07 -12.79 0.06
N LEU A 6 -2.30 -12.41 -0.95
CA LEU A 6 -2.56 -11.22 -1.76
C LEU A 6 -3.21 -11.62 -3.09
N ILE A 7 -4.23 -10.89 -3.48
CA ILE A 7 -4.84 -10.95 -4.81
C ILE A 7 -4.89 -9.56 -5.40
N GLU A 8 -4.84 -9.43 -6.70
CA GLU A 8 -5.07 -8.16 -7.38
C GLU A 8 -6.51 -7.67 -7.14
N ALA A 9 -6.68 -6.34 -7.15
CA ALA A 9 -8.00 -5.72 -6.95
C ALA A 9 -9.04 -6.28 -7.91
N THR A 10 -10.11 -6.86 -7.36
CA THR A 10 -11.19 -7.53 -8.09
C THR A 10 -12.57 -7.13 -7.56
N PRO A 11 -13.59 -6.99 -8.43
CA PRO A 11 -14.96 -6.64 -8.02
C PRO A 11 -15.63 -7.58 -7.02
N GLU A 12 -15.14 -8.82 -6.91
CA GLU A 12 -15.67 -9.81 -5.93
C GLU A 12 -15.61 -9.31 -4.48
N TYR A 13 -14.72 -8.36 -4.18
CA TYR A 13 -14.54 -7.77 -2.86
C TYR A 13 -15.10 -6.35 -2.73
N ALA A 14 -15.89 -5.87 -3.70
CA ALA A 14 -16.39 -4.49 -3.72
C ALA A 14 -17.10 -4.09 -2.42
N GLU A 15 -17.99 -4.92 -1.91
CA GLU A 15 -18.68 -4.66 -0.64
C GLU A 15 -17.70 -4.57 0.53
N GLN A 16 -16.72 -5.48 0.60
CA GLN A 16 -15.73 -5.46 1.67
C GLN A 16 -14.76 -4.28 1.57
N VAL A 17 -14.45 -3.80 0.36
CA VAL A 17 -13.67 -2.57 0.12
C VAL A 17 -14.46 -1.36 0.64
N TRP A 18 -15.76 -1.30 0.40
CA TRP A 18 -16.58 -0.19 0.85
C TRP A 18 -16.69 -0.15 2.37
N GLN A 19 -16.88 -1.30 3.02
CA GLN A 19 -16.85 -1.44 4.48
C GLN A 19 -15.47 -1.05 5.05
N PHE A 20 -14.37 -1.48 4.41
CA PHE A 20 -13.00 -1.12 4.79
C PHE A 20 -12.81 0.41 4.75
N ARG A 21 -13.24 1.08 3.67
CA ARG A 21 -13.22 2.53 3.55
C ARG A 21 -13.98 3.22 4.70
N GLN A 22 -15.18 2.74 5.00
CA GLN A 22 -16.00 3.30 6.07
C GLN A 22 -15.33 3.17 7.44
N GLU A 23 -14.76 2.01 7.75
CA GLU A 23 -14.03 1.81 9.00
C GLU A 23 -12.84 2.78 9.13
N ILE A 24 -12.13 3.08 8.04
CA ILE A 24 -11.03 4.06 8.05
C ILE A 24 -11.57 5.46 8.37
N PHE A 25 -12.63 5.91 7.72
CA PHE A 25 -13.22 7.21 8.00
C PHE A 25 -13.70 7.34 9.45
N ASP A 26 -14.22 6.26 10.03
CA ASP A 26 -14.72 6.28 11.39
C ASP A 26 -13.60 6.30 12.44
N CYS A 27 -12.48 5.63 12.15
CA CYS A 27 -11.38 5.42 13.12
C CYS A 27 -10.20 6.38 12.95
N ASP A 28 -9.89 6.84 11.74
CA ASP A 28 -8.64 7.54 11.42
C ASP A 28 -8.86 9.01 10.99
N LYS A 29 -9.89 9.66 11.51
CA LYS A 29 -10.34 11.02 11.09
C LYS A 29 -9.22 12.08 11.05
N ASP A 30 -8.22 11.93 11.91
CA ASP A 30 -7.14 12.91 12.09
C ASP A 30 -5.80 12.45 11.47
N SER A 31 -5.82 11.35 10.69
CA SER A 31 -4.59 10.81 10.10
C SER A 31 -4.39 11.27 8.66
N GLU A 32 -3.27 11.95 8.38
CA GLU A 32 -2.89 12.37 7.03
C GLU A 32 -2.56 11.20 6.07
N SER A 33 -2.27 10.01 6.62
CA SER A 33 -1.91 8.81 5.84
C SER A 33 -2.94 7.70 5.88
N GLN A 34 -4.18 8.01 6.23
CA GLN A 34 -5.24 7.03 6.46
C GLN A 34 -5.48 6.06 5.28
N PHE A 35 -5.29 6.50 4.04
CA PHE A 35 -5.49 5.69 2.82
C PHE A 35 -4.18 5.32 2.12
N ALA A 36 -3.09 5.11 2.85
CA ALA A 36 -1.83 4.67 2.25
C ALA A 36 -1.99 3.35 1.48
N GLY A 37 -1.58 3.33 0.20
CA GLY A 37 -1.77 2.19 -0.70
C GLY A 37 -3.17 2.06 -1.31
N CYS A 38 -4.07 3.00 -1.01
CA CYS A 38 -5.46 3.02 -1.49
C CYS A 38 -5.75 4.31 -2.28
N LEU A 39 -4.87 4.68 -3.20
CA LEU A 39 -4.96 5.95 -3.95
C LEU A 39 -6.37 6.23 -4.48
N SER A 40 -6.95 7.37 -4.08
CA SER A 40 -8.30 7.86 -4.46
C SER A 40 -9.47 6.99 -3.96
N LEU A 41 -9.28 6.11 -2.97
CA LEU A 41 -10.39 5.37 -2.38
C LEU A 41 -11.30 6.29 -1.53
N ASP A 42 -10.73 7.29 -0.90
CA ASP A 42 -11.42 8.32 -0.11
C ASP A 42 -12.39 9.16 -0.94
N GLU A 43 -12.05 9.44 -2.21
CA GLU A 43 -12.84 10.26 -3.12
C GLU A 43 -13.75 9.45 -4.06
N ALA A 44 -13.63 8.11 -4.08
CA ALA A 44 -14.35 7.25 -5.01
C ALA A 44 -15.86 7.31 -4.79
N ALA A 45 -16.64 7.32 -5.87
CA ALA A 45 -18.09 7.31 -5.83
C ALA A 45 -18.63 5.91 -5.49
N SER A 46 -17.93 4.84 -5.84
CA SER A 46 -18.23 3.46 -5.46
C SER A 46 -16.99 2.58 -5.39
N ALA A 47 -17.11 1.41 -4.75
CA ALA A 47 -16.03 0.43 -4.70
C ALA A 47 -15.69 -0.11 -6.09
N GLU A 48 -16.69 -0.36 -6.93
CA GLU A 48 -16.53 -0.88 -8.30
C GLU A 48 -15.76 0.12 -9.17
N GLU A 49 -16.09 1.41 -9.07
CA GLU A 49 -15.36 2.46 -9.76
C GLU A 49 -13.89 2.49 -9.35
N TRP A 50 -13.62 2.50 -8.04
CA TRP A 50 -12.27 2.49 -7.54
C TRP A 50 -11.48 1.24 -7.96
N ILE A 51 -12.09 0.06 -7.90
CA ILE A 51 -11.46 -1.19 -8.35
C ILE A 51 -11.13 -1.12 -9.84
N ARG A 52 -12.04 -0.57 -10.67
CA ARG A 52 -11.79 -0.33 -12.09
C ARG A 52 -10.57 0.59 -12.30
N LEU A 53 -10.45 1.66 -11.51
CA LEU A 53 -9.26 2.53 -11.54
C LEU A 53 -7.99 1.77 -11.17
N CYS A 54 -8.02 0.93 -10.13
CA CYS A 54 -6.88 0.07 -9.75
C CYS A 54 -6.47 -0.84 -10.91
N GLN A 55 -7.42 -1.42 -11.63
CA GLN A 55 -7.14 -2.27 -12.80
C GLN A 55 -6.52 -1.49 -13.97
N LEU A 56 -6.97 -0.27 -14.24
CA LEU A 56 -6.40 0.60 -15.26
C LEU A 56 -4.98 1.06 -14.91
N ARG A 57 -4.66 1.22 -13.63
CA ARG A 57 -3.34 1.65 -13.15
C ARG A 57 -2.23 0.62 -13.34
N ARG A 58 -2.55 -0.64 -13.65
CA ARG A 58 -1.57 -1.73 -13.76
C ARG A 58 -0.63 -1.64 -14.97
N SER A 59 -0.95 -0.86 -15.97
CA SER A 59 -0.17 -0.78 -17.20
C SER A 59 0.18 0.67 -17.54
N GLU A 60 1.36 0.87 -18.13
CA GLU A 60 1.82 2.18 -18.61
C GLU A 60 0.89 2.83 -19.62
N THR A 61 0.18 2.01 -20.42
CA THR A 61 -0.73 2.50 -21.45
C THR A 61 -2.05 2.99 -20.87
N THR A 62 -2.51 2.43 -19.77
CA THR A 62 -3.83 2.74 -19.18
C THR A 62 -3.76 3.57 -17.90
N CYS A 63 -2.65 3.57 -17.17
CA CYS A 63 -2.55 4.33 -15.92
C CYS A 63 -2.77 5.84 -16.12
N LYS A 64 -2.31 6.39 -17.22
CA LYS A 64 -2.49 7.82 -17.58
C LYS A 64 -3.96 8.23 -17.70
N GLN A 65 -4.85 7.31 -18.05
CA GLN A 65 -6.31 7.54 -18.09
C GLN A 65 -6.90 7.80 -16.71
N THR A 66 -6.17 7.43 -15.65
CA THR A 66 -6.57 7.64 -14.25
C THR A 66 -5.87 8.83 -13.60
N GLY A 67 -5.15 9.64 -14.39
CA GLY A 67 -4.41 10.81 -13.88
C GLY A 67 -3.09 10.48 -13.19
N VAL A 68 -2.56 9.24 -13.34
CA VAL A 68 -1.25 8.87 -12.78
C VAL A 68 -0.26 8.54 -13.89
N ASP A 69 1.03 8.87 -13.66
CA ASP A 69 2.10 8.69 -14.64
C ASP A 69 2.90 7.39 -14.43
N VAL A 70 2.75 6.77 -13.26
CA VAL A 70 3.48 5.55 -12.89
C VAL A 70 2.50 4.41 -12.68
N PRO A 71 2.69 3.28 -13.40
CA PRO A 71 1.84 2.13 -13.20
C PRO A 71 2.03 1.52 -11.80
N SER A 72 0.95 1.01 -11.26
CA SER A 72 0.93 0.35 -9.95
C SER A 72 -0.09 -0.78 -9.89
N THR A 73 0.21 -1.82 -9.14
CA THR A 73 -0.73 -2.90 -8.87
C THR A 73 -1.22 -2.80 -7.43
N THR A 74 -2.53 -2.75 -7.25
CA THR A 74 -3.16 -2.76 -5.93
C THR A 74 -3.58 -4.19 -5.58
N TYR A 75 -3.17 -4.64 -4.40
CA TYR A 75 -3.46 -5.98 -3.88
C TYR A 75 -4.36 -5.90 -2.64
N PHE A 76 -5.31 -6.80 -2.58
CA PHE A 76 -6.13 -7.08 -1.41
C PHE A 76 -5.49 -8.18 -0.56
N ALA A 77 -5.34 -7.93 0.72
CA ALA A 77 -4.91 -8.94 1.68
C ALA A 77 -6.14 -9.67 2.23
N ILE A 78 -6.26 -10.93 1.88
CA ILE A 78 -7.42 -11.76 2.23
C ILE A 78 -7.02 -12.79 3.27
N ARG A 79 -7.77 -12.84 4.37
CA ARG A 79 -7.59 -13.85 5.41
C ARG A 79 -8.24 -15.17 5.00
N LYS A 80 -7.47 -16.26 4.96
CA LYS A 80 -7.91 -17.55 4.43
C LYS A 80 -9.08 -18.19 5.17
N LYS A 81 -9.14 -18.06 6.51
CA LYS A 81 -10.14 -18.76 7.32
C LYS A 81 -11.59 -18.33 7.08
N ASP A 82 -11.81 -17.08 6.65
CA ASP A 82 -13.14 -16.47 6.51
C ASP A 82 -13.28 -15.57 5.27
N ASN A 83 -12.28 -15.60 4.39
CA ASN A 83 -12.26 -14.83 3.16
C ASN A 83 -12.46 -13.31 3.37
N ARG A 84 -11.98 -12.81 4.53
CA ARG A 84 -12.12 -11.41 4.92
C ARG A 84 -10.98 -10.56 4.36
N LEU A 85 -11.33 -9.41 3.76
CA LEU A 85 -10.38 -8.37 3.39
C LEU A 85 -9.89 -7.68 4.67
N VAL A 86 -8.60 -7.90 5.01
CA VAL A 86 -7.97 -7.37 6.23
C VAL A 86 -7.04 -6.19 5.97
N GLY A 87 -6.69 -5.93 4.72
CA GLY A 87 -5.85 -4.81 4.35
C GLY A 87 -5.70 -4.65 2.84
N ILE A 88 -5.12 -3.52 2.44
CA ILE A 88 -4.82 -3.19 1.05
C ILE A 88 -3.36 -2.70 1.00
N ILE A 89 -2.63 -3.12 -0.03
CA ILE A 89 -1.25 -2.72 -0.31
C ILE A 89 -1.09 -2.47 -1.79
N ASP A 90 -0.37 -1.42 -2.19
CA ASP A 90 -0.01 -1.19 -3.58
C ASP A 90 1.48 -1.50 -3.85
N LEU A 91 1.81 -1.65 -5.12
CA LEU A 91 3.18 -1.73 -5.61
C LEU A 91 3.30 -0.89 -6.89
N ARG A 92 4.02 0.22 -6.81
CA ARG A 92 4.37 1.05 -7.94
C ARG A 92 5.53 0.38 -8.69
N HIS A 93 5.40 0.22 -10.00
CA HIS A 93 6.33 -0.57 -10.80
C HIS A 93 7.71 0.09 -10.93
N HIS A 94 7.80 1.40 -10.72
CA HIS A 94 9.04 2.16 -10.61
C HIS A 94 8.81 3.46 -9.81
N ILE A 95 9.89 4.14 -9.45
CA ILE A 95 9.86 5.44 -8.76
C ILE A 95 10.60 6.54 -9.53
N ASN A 96 10.70 6.40 -10.85
CA ASN A 96 11.23 7.42 -11.75
C ASN A 96 10.23 8.58 -11.89
N HIS A 97 9.94 9.22 -10.77
CA HIS A 97 8.96 10.29 -10.62
C HIS A 97 9.38 11.18 -9.43
N PRO A 98 9.28 12.52 -9.52
CA PRO A 98 9.76 13.43 -8.48
C PRO A 98 9.22 13.11 -7.08
N ILE A 99 7.93 12.86 -6.96
CA ILE A 99 7.27 12.52 -5.69
C ILE A 99 7.68 11.12 -5.24
N LEU A 100 7.52 10.10 -6.09
CA LEU A 100 7.74 8.71 -5.70
C LEU A 100 9.21 8.43 -5.38
N GLY A 101 10.15 9.02 -6.10
CA GLY A 101 11.58 8.90 -5.83
C GLY A 101 12.03 9.64 -4.58
N THR A 102 11.22 10.59 -4.08
CA THR A 102 11.55 11.41 -2.92
C THR A 102 10.87 10.91 -1.65
N TRP A 103 9.53 10.94 -1.60
CA TRP A 103 8.77 10.62 -0.39
C TRP A 103 7.62 9.63 -0.59
N GLY A 104 7.17 9.40 -1.83
CA GLY A 104 6.07 8.46 -2.08
C GLY A 104 6.48 6.99 -2.03
N GLY A 105 7.70 6.65 -2.48
CA GLY A 105 8.21 5.28 -2.47
C GLY A 105 7.52 4.33 -3.45
N HIS A 106 7.86 3.04 -3.35
CA HIS A 106 7.28 1.97 -4.19
C HIS A 106 5.96 1.43 -3.64
N CYS A 107 5.69 1.50 -2.35
CA CYS A 107 4.46 0.96 -1.81
C CYS A 107 3.91 1.74 -0.61
N GLY A 108 2.59 1.74 -0.51
CA GLY A 108 1.85 2.10 0.69
C GLY A 108 0.96 0.94 1.11
N TYR A 109 0.55 0.91 2.35
CA TYR A 109 -0.35 -0.13 2.87
C TYR A 109 -1.20 0.39 4.01
N THR A 110 -2.43 -0.13 4.09
CA THR A 110 -3.37 0.15 5.17
C THR A 110 -4.01 -1.16 5.63
N VAL A 111 -4.01 -1.38 6.93
CA VAL A 111 -4.71 -2.51 7.58
C VAL A 111 -6.07 -2.02 8.05
N ARG A 112 -7.10 -2.83 7.83
CA ARG A 112 -8.46 -2.58 8.31
C ARG A 112 -8.42 -2.23 9.80
N PRO A 113 -9.02 -1.13 10.26
CA PRO A 113 -8.92 -0.69 11.65
C PRO A 113 -9.24 -1.78 12.68
N SER A 114 -10.34 -2.52 12.49
CA SER A 114 -10.76 -3.62 13.37
C SER A 114 -9.81 -4.84 13.36
N GLU A 115 -8.86 -4.89 12.43
CA GLU A 115 -7.92 -6.01 12.26
C GLU A 115 -6.46 -5.63 12.58
N ARG A 116 -6.21 -4.42 13.08
CA ARG A 116 -4.87 -3.96 13.48
C ARG A 116 -4.32 -4.75 14.67
N GLY A 117 -3.01 -4.73 14.86
CA GLY A 117 -2.34 -5.44 15.95
C GLY A 117 -2.12 -6.94 15.70
N ASN A 118 -2.64 -7.51 14.62
CA ASN A 118 -2.53 -8.94 14.28
C ASN A 118 -1.34 -9.28 13.36
N GLY A 119 -0.43 -8.33 13.08
CA GLY A 119 0.76 -8.56 12.25
C GLY A 119 0.49 -8.58 10.73
N TYR A 120 -0.71 -8.21 10.29
CA TYR A 120 -1.07 -8.24 8.86
C TYR A 120 -0.21 -7.31 8.01
N ALA A 121 0.10 -6.09 8.45
CA ALA A 121 0.97 -5.17 7.70
C ALA A 121 2.33 -5.79 7.38
N LYS A 122 2.95 -6.46 8.37
CA LYS A 122 4.23 -7.16 8.20
C LYS A 122 4.13 -8.26 7.15
N GLU A 123 3.07 -9.08 7.20
CA GLU A 123 2.89 -10.17 6.25
C GLU A 123 2.52 -9.65 4.84
N MET A 124 1.69 -8.61 4.75
CA MET A 124 1.37 -7.95 3.48
C MET A 124 2.64 -7.45 2.79
N LEU A 125 3.51 -6.76 3.52
CA LEU A 125 4.77 -6.28 2.95
C LEU A 125 5.68 -7.44 2.52
N ARG A 126 5.81 -8.50 3.34
CA ARG A 126 6.57 -9.69 2.99
C ARG A 126 6.08 -10.33 1.67
N LEU A 127 4.79 -10.48 1.51
CA LEU A 127 4.18 -11.03 0.28
C LEU A 127 4.39 -10.08 -0.91
N ASN A 128 4.27 -8.77 -0.68
CA ASN A 128 4.46 -7.78 -1.74
C ASN A 128 5.91 -7.69 -2.24
N LEU A 129 6.90 -8.06 -1.43
CA LEU A 129 8.29 -8.22 -1.88
C LEU A 129 8.43 -9.35 -2.93
N SER A 130 7.61 -10.41 -2.84
CA SER A 130 7.57 -11.45 -3.88
C SER A 130 6.99 -10.90 -5.19
N ASN A 131 5.95 -10.07 -5.13
CA ASN A 131 5.41 -9.40 -6.31
C ASN A 131 6.45 -8.44 -6.93
N ALA A 132 7.21 -7.71 -6.10
CA ALA A 132 8.29 -6.85 -6.56
C ALA A 132 9.40 -7.65 -7.29
N LYS A 133 9.72 -8.84 -6.81
CA LYS A 133 10.65 -9.76 -7.48
C LYS A 133 10.14 -10.17 -8.87
N GLU A 134 8.87 -10.50 -9.00
CA GLU A 134 8.26 -10.86 -10.30
C GLU A 134 8.34 -9.72 -11.32
N LEU A 135 8.28 -8.46 -10.84
CA LEU A 135 8.48 -7.27 -11.67
C LEU A 135 9.96 -6.93 -11.93
N GLY A 136 10.91 -7.73 -11.41
CA GLY A 136 12.35 -7.48 -11.57
C GLY A 136 12.87 -6.29 -10.74
N ILE A 137 12.15 -5.87 -9.72
CA ILE A 137 12.57 -4.77 -8.83
C ILE A 137 13.54 -5.34 -7.79
N GLU A 138 14.78 -4.88 -7.80
CA GLU A 138 15.83 -5.41 -6.91
C GLU A 138 15.77 -4.86 -5.48
N LYS A 139 15.22 -3.65 -5.32
CA LYS A 139 15.03 -3.00 -4.02
C LYS A 139 13.85 -2.04 -4.08
N ILE A 140 13.08 -1.98 -3.02
CA ILE A 140 11.96 -1.03 -2.90
C ILE A 140 12.27 0.07 -1.89
N LEU A 141 11.91 1.31 -2.23
CA LEU A 141 11.88 2.42 -1.30
C LEU A 141 10.54 2.41 -0.59
N ILE A 142 10.56 2.45 0.74
CA ILE A 142 9.36 2.62 1.56
C ILE A 142 9.59 3.81 2.49
N THR A 143 8.57 4.60 2.66
CA THR A 143 8.62 5.80 3.51
C THR A 143 7.52 5.74 4.57
N CYS A 144 7.75 6.39 5.70
CA CYS A 144 6.73 6.61 6.71
C CYS A 144 6.96 7.94 7.43
N HIS A 145 5.91 8.51 7.99
CA HIS A 145 6.04 9.67 8.88
C HIS A 145 6.92 9.31 10.08
N SER A 146 7.66 10.27 10.62
CA SER A 146 8.65 10.04 11.69
C SER A 146 8.02 9.52 12.98
N ASP A 147 6.76 9.84 13.23
CA ASP A 147 5.94 9.43 14.38
C ASP A 147 5.18 8.11 14.15
N ASN A 148 5.15 7.58 12.91
CA ASN A 148 4.45 6.33 12.58
C ASN A 148 5.29 5.11 12.95
N ALA A 149 5.41 4.84 14.26
CA ALA A 149 6.16 3.71 14.79
C ALA A 149 5.64 2.34 14.31
N ALA A 150 4.36 2.22 13.96
CA ALA A 150 3.78 0.97 13.47
C ALA A 150 4.29 0.64 12.06
N SER A 151 4.33 1.64 11.16
CA SER A 151 4.89 1.49 9.83
C SER A 151 6.40 1.24 9.89
N GLU A 152 7.14 1.99 10.70
CA GLU A 152 8.58 1.79 10.89
C GLU A 152 8.92 0.37 11.33
N LYS A 153 8.23 -0.17 12.36
CA LYS A 153 8.40 -1.56 12.81
C LYS A 153 8.10 -2.57 11.71
N THR A 154 7.07 -2.33 10.91
CA THR A 154 6.71 -3.17 9.76
C THR A 154 7.83 -3.21 8.72
N ILE A 155 8.39 -2.06 8.37
CA ILE A 155 9.47 -1.91 7.39
C ILE A 155 10.73 -2.61 7.90
N ILE A 156 11.16 -2.34 9.13
CA ILE A 156 12.36 -2.94 9.74
C ILE A 156 12.21 -4.47 9.83
N ALA A 157 11.02 -4.96 10.21
CA ALA A 157 10.77 -6.41 10.31
C ALA A 157 10.82 -7.13 8.94
N ASN A 158 10.80 -6.41 7.83
CA ASN A 158 10.99 -6.91 6.46
C ASN A 158 12.38 -6.59 5.87
N GLY A 159 13.35 -6.28 6.71
CA GLY A 159 14.72 -6.01 6.28
C GLY A 159 14.97 -4.57 5.79
N GLY A 160 14.10 -3.65 6.18
CA GLY A 160 14.26 -2.23 5.85
C GLY A 160 15.50 -1.61 6.47
N ILE A 161 16.34 -1.02 5.64
CA ILE A 161 17.55 -0.31 6.03
C ILE A 161 17.26 1.19 5.94
N TYR A 162 17.42 1.88 7.07
CA TYR A 162 17.25 3.33 7.13
C TYR A 162 18.24 4.04 6.19
N GLU A 163 17.74 4.96 5.37
CA GLU A 163 18.55 5.80 4.51
C GLU A 163 18.77 7.19 5.12
N LYS A 164 17.68 7.91 5.33
CA LYS A 164 17.66 9.27 5.86
C LYS A 164 16.25 9.73 6.22
N MET A 165 16.19 10.84 6.93
CA MET A 165 14.97 11.63 7.12
C MET A 165 14.97 12.81 6.16
N ILE A 166 13.81 13.15 5.63
CA ILE A 166 13.55 14.34 4.84
C ILE A 166 12.37 15.10 5.43
N VAL A 167 12.25 16.38 5.09
CA VAL A 167 11.09 17.19 5.46
C VAL A 167 10.37 17.60 4.18
N VAL A 168 9.06 17.34 4.12
CA VAL A 168 8.19 17.72 3.00
C VAL A 168 6.99 18.45 3.58
N ASP A 169 6.79 19.70 3.19
CA ASP A 169 5.71 20.56 3.70
C ASP A 169 5.61 20.61 5.25
N GLY A 170 6.78 20.58 5.92
CA GLY A 170 6.86 20.59 7.38
C GLY A 170 6.71 19.23 8.05
N ILE A 171 6.45 18.16 7.30
CA ILE A 171 6.30 16.80 7.81
C ILE A 171 7.62 16.04 7.68
N GLU A 172 8.06 15.44 8.79
CA GLU A 172 9.26 14.59 8.81
C GLU A 172 8.93 13.20 8.30
N ILE A 173 9.66 12.77 7.26
CA ILE A 173 9.48 11.47 6.59
C ILE A 173 10.79 10.69 6.64
N LYS A 174 10.74 9.49 7.23
CA LYS A 174 11.83 8.53 7.22
C LYS A 174 11.78 7.70 5.95
N ARG A 175 12.94 7.45 5.35
CA ARG A 175 13.12 6.67 4.13
C ARG A 175 13.91 5.39 4.44
N TYR A 176 13.42 4.27 3.90
CA TYR A 176 14.02 2.94 4.07
C TYR A 176 14.12 2.23 2.73
N TRP A 177 15.22 1.51 2.53
CA TRP A 177 15.35 0.58 1.42
C TRP A 177 15.22 -0.85 1.90
N VAL A 178 14.35 -1.61 1.25
CA VAL A 178 14.19 -3.04 1.46
C VAL A 178 14.72 -3.77 0.23
N LYS A 179 15.70 -4.63 0.42
CA LYS A 179 16.23 -5.46 -0.66
C LYS A 179 15.24 -6.58 -0.98
N VAL A 180 14.98 -6.78 -2.27
CA VAL A 180 14.18 -7.90 -2.76
C VAL A 180 15.12 -9.09 -2.94
N GLU A 181 14.89 -10.17 -2.19
CA GLU A 181 15.74 -11.38 -2.27
C GLU A 181 15.56 -12.07 -3.62
N LYS A 182 16.66 -12.55 -4.19
CA LYS A 182 16.70 -13.25 -5.49
C LYS A 182 15.97 -14.60 -5.44
#